data_41cc8d789d722d3d4e5facb0815923f5
#
_entry.id   41cc8d789d722d3d4e5facb0815923f5
#
_cell.length_a   1.000
_cell.length_b   1.000
_cell.length_c   1.000
_cell.angle_alpha   90.00
_cell.angle_beta   90.00
_cell.angle_gamma   90.00
#
_symmetry.space_group_name_H-M   'P 1'
#
loop_
_entity.id
_entity.type
_entity.pdbx_description
1 polymer ?
#
loop_
_entity_poly.entity_id
_entity_poly.type
_entity_poly.pdbx_seq_one_letter_code
_entity_poly.pdbx_strand_id
1 'polypeptide(L)'
;MFRIPLVAALALVLAMPAAFADGQDVDKVNGSITAEAGQAYGNLQTVNGGIHVEANARTGNVGTVNGGIHVADGAQVGGLETVNGGVRIGRQVRIGKGVDTVNGEIFVDAGGHVGGDVGTVNGGIGLVDTDVDGGISTVSGDVTVGVGSHVRGGLKVEKPNSNWSIHFGKPRIQRIVIGPNAVVEGPLVFEREVKLYVHASARTGTITGATAIRFDGAHAPQD
;
A
#
# COMPACT_ATOMS: atom_id res chain seq x y z
N MET A 1 -2.66 8.02 18.74
CA MET A 1 -1.51 8.91 18.52
C MET A 1 -0.46 8.08 17.79
N PHE A 2 -0.62 7.93 16.49
CA PHE A 2 0.26 7.10 15.65
C PHE A 2 1.43 7.97 15.19
N ARG A 3 2.60 7.68 15.69
CA ARG A 3 3.86 8.22 15.16
C ARG A 3 4.52 7.08 14.40
N ILE A 4 4.47 7.11 13.08
CA ILE A 4 5.35 6.28 12.26
C ILE A 4 6.73 6.97 12.30
N PRO A 5 7.75 6.38 12.92
CA PRO A 5 9.08 6.94 12.89
C PRO A 5 9.69 6.64 11.50
N LEU A 6 9.65 7.63 10.63
CA LEU A 6 10.15 7.61 9.25
C LEU A 6 11.67 7.33 9.12
N VAL A 7 12.37 7.03 10.19
CA VAL A 7 13.84 6.85 10.21
C VAL A 7 14.26 5.41 10.53
N ALA A 8 13.32 4.52 10.88
CA ALA A 8 13.65 3.15 11.30
C ALA A 8 13.63 2.10 10.16
N ALA A 9 13.24 2.48 8.94
CA ALA A 9 13.06 1.51 7.85
C ALA A 9 14.36 0.90 7.31
N LEU A 10 15.52 1.45 7.60
CA LEU A 10 16.78 0.95 7.03
C LEU A 10 17.51 -0.09 7.90
N ALA A 11 17.08 -0.34 9.11
CA ALA A 11 17.79 -1.23 10.03
C ALA A 11 17.02 -2.51 10.41
N LEU A 12 15.81 -2.73 9.91
CA LEU A 12 14.92 -3.79 10.40
C LEU A 12 14.68 -4.94 9.42
N VAL A 13 15.49 -5.08 8.39
CA VAL A 13 15.37 -6.22 7.46
C VAL A 13 15.83 -7.56 8.07
N LEU A 14 16.35 -7.58 9.29
CA LEU A 14 17.06 -8.75 9.84
C LEU A 14 16.43 -9.45 11.04
N ALA A 15 15.26 -9.07 11.53
CA ALA A 15 14.68 -9.78 12.68
C ALA A 15 13.16 -9.66 12.78
N MET A 16 12.41 -10.45 12.04
CA MET A 16 11.01 -10.70 12.36
C MET A 16 10.75 -12.20 12.53
N PRO A 17 10.16 -12.64 13.65
CA PRO A 17 9.80 -14.04 13.81
C PRO A 17 8.72 -14.42 12.81
N ALA A 18 9.00 -15.46 12.03
CA ALA A 18 8.07 -16.06 11.11
C ALA A 18 6.96 -16.79 11.89
N ALA A 19 5.72 -16.44 11.63
CA ALA A 19 4.60 -17.29 11.94
C ALA A 19 3.70 -17.29 10.71
N PHE A 20 3.74 -18.37 9.95
CA PHE A 20 2.73 -18.82 8.98
C PHE A 20 3.29 -19.44 7.68
N ALA A 21 4.50 -19.92 7.61
CA ALA A 21 4.85 -20.79 6.49
C ALA A 21 5.74 -21.93 6.99
N ASP A 22 5.30 -23.14 6.77
CA ASP A 22 6.09 -24.37 6.98
C ASP A 22 7.10 -24.54 5.81
N GLY A 23 7.69 -23.42 5.35
CA GLY A 23 8.55 -23.32 4.19
C GLY A 23 9.91 -22.70 4.52
N GLN A 24 10.90 -22.95 3.67
CA GLN A 24 12.26 -22.43 3.81
C GLN A 24 12.32 -20.93 3.47
N ASP A 25 13.04 -20.16 4.30
CA ASP A 25 13.37 -18.76 3.99
C ASP A 25 14.34 -18.69 2.79
N VAL A 26 14.18 -17.66 1.96
CA VAL A 26 15.03 -17.41 0.80
C VAL A 26 15.59 -15.99 0.87
N ASP A 27 16.91 -15.89 1.07
CA ASP A 27 17.62 -14.62 1.14
C ASP A 27 18.62 -14.49 0.00
N LYS A 28 18.62 -13.35 -0.68
CA LYS A 28 19.58 -13.00 -1.72
C LYS A 28 20.12 -11.58 -1.53
N VAL A 29 21.37 -11.36 -1.91
CA VAL A 29 21.88 -9.99 -2.06
C VAL A 29 21.64 -9.46 -3.47
N ASN A 30 21.86 -10.30 -4.47
CA ASN A 30 21.65 -9.96 -5.88
C ASN A 30 20.80 -11.04 -6.57
N GLY A 31 19.88 -10.59 -7.39
CA GLY A 31 19.01 -11.44 -8.18
C GLY A 31 17.58 -11.52 -7.64
N SER A 32 16.68 -11.84 -8.54
CA SER A 32 15.26 -11.99 -8.23
C SER A 32 14.96 -13.29 -7.50
N ILE A 33 13.88 -13.29 -6.74
CA ILE A 33 13.31 -14.46 -6.08
C ILE A 33 11.97 -14.77 -6.72
N THR A 34 11.72 -16.03 -7.00
CA THR A 34 10.39 -16.51 -7.45
C THR A 34 9.91 -17.57 -6.47
N ALA A 35 8.75 -17.34 -5.90
CA ALA A 35 7.99 -18.36 -5.17
C ALA A 35 7.05 -19.05 -6.15
N GLU A 36 7.32 -20.32 -6.45
CA GLU A 36 6.60 -21.07 -7.44
C GLU A 36 5.13 -21.29 -7.07
N ALA A 37 4.27 -21.39 -8.09
CA ALA A 37 2.84 -21.52 -7.92
C ALA A 37 2.43 -22.68 -7.01
N GLY A 38 1.55 -22.40 -6.04
CA GLY A 38 1.03 -23.37 -5.10
C GLY A 38 2.02 -23.90 -4.06
N GLN A 39 3.27 -23.42 -4.07
CA GLN A 39 4.30 -23.82 -3.11
C GLN A 39 4.28 -22.95 -1.86
N ALA A 40 4.85 -23.48 -0.77
CA ALA A 40 5.02 -22.78 0.49
C ALA A 40 6.48 -22.42 0.74
N TYR A 41 6.71 -21.17 1.13
CA TYR A 41 8.01 -20.62 1.49
C TYR A 41 7.92 -19.90 2.83
N GLY A 42 9.05 -19.78 3.51
CA GLY A 42 9.21 -18.86 4.63
C GLY A 42 9.27 -17.41 4.17
N ASN A 43 10.13 -16.60 4.76
CA ASN A 43 10.34 -15.23 4.32
C ASN A 43 11.15 -15.18 3.03
N LEU A 44 10.85 -14.20 2.18
CA LEU A 44 11.58 -13.96 0.94
C LEU A 44 12.21 -12.58 1.01
N GLN A 45 13.53 -12.49 0.94
CA GLN A 45 14.25 -11.22 1.06
C GLN A 45 15.33 -11.09 -0.02
N THR A 46 15.43 -9.90 -0.62
CA THR A 46 16.55 -9.59 -1.51
C THR A 46 16.96 -8.12 -1.37
N VAL A 47 18.20 -7.81 -1.69
CA VAL A 47 18.65 -6.41 -1.72
C VAL A 47 18.49 -5.83 -3.12
N ASN A 48 18.99 -6.51 -4.14
CA ASN A 48 18.97 -6.04 -5.52
C ASN A 48 18.28 -7.07 -6.41
N GLY A 49 16.97 -6.94 -6.54
CA GLY A 49 16.16 -7.82 -7.38
C GLY A 49 14.68 -7.70 -7.06
N GLY A 50 13.84 -8.08 -7.99
CA GLY A 50 12.40 -8.19 -7.78
C GLY A 50 12.03 -9.51 -7.09
N ILE A 51 10.85 -9.53 -6.47
CA ILE A 51 10.28 -10.76 -5.92
C ILE A 51 8.96 -11.04 -6.62
N HIS A 52 8.82 -12.26 -7.12
CA HIS A 52 7.62 -12.75 -7.77
C HIS A 52 7.02 -13.88 -6.93
N VAL A 53 5.81 -13.67 -6.45
CA VAL A 53 5.02 -14.69 -5.76
C VAL A 53 3.96 -15.16 -6.74
N GLU A 54 4.12 -16.38 -7.24
CA GLU A 54 3.24 -16.97 -8.25
C GLU A 54 1.87 -17.39 -7.66
N ALA A 55 0.94 -17.71 -8.55
CA ALA A 55 -0.45 -17.97 -8.18
C ALA A 55 -0.60 -19.05 -7.10
N ASN A 56 -1.44 -18.77 -6.11
CA ASN A 56 -1.73 -19.66 -4.96
C ASN A 56 -0.50 -20.04 -4.12
N ALA A 57 0.66 -19.42 -4.32
CA ALA A 57 1.80 -19.63 -3.44
C ALA A 57 1.54 -19.06 -2.03
N ARG A 58 2.23 -19.61 -1.05
CA ARG A 58 2.17 -19.13 0.33
C ARG A 58 3.55 -18.71 0.77
N THR A 59 3.66 -17.51 1.35
CA THR A 59 4.94 -17.00 1.83
C THR A 59 4.79 -16.36 3.20
N GLY A 60 5.87 -16.31 3.95
CA GLY A 60 6.02 -15.40 5.08
C GLY A 60 6.08 -13.94 4.61
N ASN A 61 6.89 -13.11 5.25
CA ASN A 61 7.08 -11.73 4.82
C ASN A 61 7.95 -11.69 3.55
N VAL A 62 7.63 -10.73 2.68
CA VAL A 62 8.34 -10.52 1.41
C VAL A 62 8.94 -9.13 1.40
N GLY A 63 10.24 -9.00 1.24
CA GLY A 63 10.93 -7.72 1.30
C GLY A 63 12.05 -7.56 0.28
N THR A 64 12.16 -6.36 -0.29
CA THR A 64 13.29 -6.00 -1.15
C THR A 64 13.73 -4.55 -0.93
N VAL A 65 15.00 -4.24 -1.21
CA VAL A 65 15.45 -2.84 -1.16
C VAL A 65 15.35 -2.20 -2.52
N ASN A 66 15.88 -2.83 -3.55
CA ASN A 66 15.91 -2.30 -4.92
C ASN A 66 15.24 -3.29 -5.86
N GLY A 67 13.93 -3.21 -5.93
CA GLY A 67 13.12 -4.06 -6.81
C GLY A 67 11.64 -3.95 -6.51
N GLY A 68 10.82 -4.34 -7.46
CA GLY A 68 9.38 -4.44 -7.25
C GLY A 68 8.97 -5.80 -6.67
N ILE A 69 7.81 -5.82 -6.05
CA ILE A 69 7.16 -7.05 -5.58
C ILE A 69 5.92 -7.27 -6.43
N HIS A 70 5.82 -8.45 -7.01
CA HIS A 70 4.63 -8.88 -7.75
C HIS A 70 4.04 -10.12 -7.10
N VAL A 71 2.77 -10.03 -6.72
CA VAL A 71 2.02 -11.14 -6.10
C VAL A 71 0.89 -11.52 -7.05
N ALA A 72 0.91 -12.73 -7.57
CA ALA A 72 -0.11 -13.24 -8.47
C ALA A 72 -1.37 -13.70 -7.73
N ASP A 73 -2.41 -14.00 -8.49
CA ASP A 73 -3.76 -14.28 -8.01
C ASP A 73 -3.82 -15.43 -6.98
N GLY A 74 -4.63 -15.25 -5.95
CA GLY A 74 -4.93 -16.26 -4.95
C GLY A 74 -3.79 -16.56 -3.95
N ALA A 75 -2.66 -15.88 -4.05
CA ALA A 75 -1.54 -16.08 -3.14
C ALA A 75 -1.85 -15.62 -1.70
N GLN A 76 -1.11 -16.18 -0.74
CA GLN A 76 -1.18 -15.78 0.67
C GLN A 76 0.21 -15.36 1.14
N VAL A 77 0.31 -14.14 1.68
CA VAL A 77 1.58 -13.49 2.02
C VAL A 77 1.51 -12.92 3.43
N GLY A 78 2.60 -12.96 4.17
CA GLY A 78 2.66 -12.39 5.51
C GLY A 78 2.54 -10.86 5.47
N GLY A 79 3.54 -10.19 4.97
CA GLY A 79 3.57 -8.74 4.76
C GLY A 79 4.45 -8.41 3.57
N LEU A 80 4.30 -7.22 3.00
CA LEU A 80 5.04 -6.77 1.82
C LEU A 80 5.78 -5.47 2.13
N GLU A 81 7.08 -5.42 1.86
CA GLU A 81 7.88 -4.21 2.08
C GLU A 81 8.90 -4.01 0.95
N THR A 82 8.99 -2.79 0.44
CA THR A 82 10.06 -2.41 -0.49
C THR A 82 10.54 -0.98 -0.24
N VAL A 83 11.77 -0.67 -0.62
CA VAL A 83 12.26 0.71 -0.52
C VAL A 83 12.16 1.40 -1.87
N ASN A 84 12.73 0.82 -2.91
CA ASN A 84 12.75 1.38 -4.25
C ASN A 84 12.10 0.40 -5.24
N GLY A 85 10.78 0.46 -5.30
CA GLY A 85 10.01 -0.37 -6.20
C GLY A 85 8.52 -0.32 -5.89
N GLY A 86 7.71 -0.67 -6.86
CA GLY A 86 6.27 -0.79 -6.68
C GLY A 86 5.87 -2.17 -6.17
N VAL A 87 4.70 -2.23 -5.55
CA VAL A 87 4.05 -3.46 -5.12
C VAL A 87 2.78 -3.63 -5.94
N ARG A 88 2.70 -4.71 -6.70
CA ARG A 88 1.52 -5.06 -7.49
C ARG A 88 0.94 -6.37 -7.01
N ILE A 89 -0.30 -6.33 -6.58
CA ILE A 89 -1.01 -7.45 -5.96
C ILE A 89 -2.20 -7.82 -6.85
N GLY A 90 -2.26 -9.07 -7.25
CA GLY A 90 -3.31 -9.65 -8.07
C GLY A 90 -4.62 -9.86 -7.32
N ARG A 91 -5.51 -10.61 -7.94
CA ARG A 91 -6.86 -10.84 -7.42
C ARG A 91 -6.88 -11.86 -6.31
N GLN A 92 -7.82 -11.68 -5.36
CA GLN A 92 -8.10 -12.64 -4.29
C GLN A 92 -6.86 -13.01 -3.44
N VAL A 93 -5.89 -12.10 -3.37
CA VAL A 93 -4.69 -12.25 -2.56
C VAL A 93 -5.00 -11.92 -1.11
N ARG A 94 -4.43 -12.68 -0.18
CA ARG A 94 -4.52 -12.40 1.26
C ARG A 94 -3.16 -12.03 1.81
N ILE A 95 -3.10 -10.86 2.42
CA ILE A 95 -1.91 -10.35 3.09
C ILE A 95 -2.22 -10.26 4.57
N GLY A 96 -1.48 -11.01 5.38
CA GLY A 96 -1.76 -11.12 6.82
C GLY A 96 -1.35 -9.88 7.64
N LYS A 97 -0.50 -9.03 7.07
CA LYS A 97 0.03 -7.79 7.70
C LYS A 97 -0.17 -6.61 6.77
N GLY A 98 0.72 -5.61 6.84
CA GLY A 98 0.69 -4.40 6.01
C GLY A 98 1.42 -4.55 4.67
N VAL A 99 1.25 -3.50 3.85
CA VAL A 99 1.94 -3.31 2.57
C VAL A 99 2.59 -1.93 2.58
N ASP A 100 3.92 -1.88 2.53
CA ASP A 100 4.67 -0.64 2.65
C ASP A 100 5.70 -0.47 1.54
N THR A 101 5.82 0.76 1.04
CA THR A 101 6.92 1.14 0.15
C THR A 101 7.42 2.55 0.49
N VAL A 102 8.68 2.84 0.15
CA VAL A 102 9.16 4.22 0.26
C VAL A 102 9.01 4.95 -1.07
N ASN A 103 9.50 4.36 -2.15
CA ASN A 103 9.46 4.96 -3.48
C ASN A 103 8.83 3.96 -4.47
N GLY A 104 7.52 3.99 -4.57
CA GLY A 104 6.80 3.12 -5.48
C GLY A 104 5.29 3.20 -5.33
N GLU A 105 4.62 2.71 -6.34
CA GLU A 105 3.16 2.58 -6.33
C GLU A 105 2.75 1.27 -5.67
N ILE A 106 1.67 1.29 -4.90
CA ILE A 106 0.98 0.10 -4.39
C ILE A 106 -0.33 -0.04 -5.15
N PHE A 107 -0.53 -1.18 -5.77
CA PHE A 107 -1.79 -1.53 -6.43
C PHE A 107 -2.30 -2.87 -5.95
N VAL A 108 -3.56 -2.91 -5.50
CA VAL A 108 -4.27 -4.13 -5.07
C VAL A 108 -5.49 -4.33 -5.94
N ASP A 109 -5.53 -5.46 -6.63
CA ASP A 109 -6.65 -5.84 -7.51
C ASP A 109 -7.78 -6.53 -6.71
N ALA A 110 -8.89 -6.76 -7.39
CA ALA A 110 -10.18 -7.14 -6.83
C ALA A 110 -10.15 -8.41 -5.95
N GLY A 111 -10.89 -8.34 -4.84
CA GLY A 111 -10.99 -9.42 -3.86
C GLY A 111 -9.76 -9.55 -2.96
N GLY A 112 -8.87 -8.56 -2.97
CA GLY A 112 -7.73 -8.49 -2.08
C GLY A 112 -8.13 -8.25 -0.63
N HIS A 113 -7.37 -8.82 0.32
CA HIS A 113 -7.51 -8.54 1.75
C HIS A 113 -6.14 -8.22 2.35
N VAL A 114 -6.05 -7.09 3.03
CA VAL A 114 -4.85 -6.63 3.73
C VAL A 114 -5.14 -6.51 5.22
N GLY A 115 -4.53 -7.35 6.04
CA GLY A 115 -4.76 -7.42 7.48
C GLY A 115 -4.09 -6.30 8.29
N GLY A 116 -3.39 -5.38 7.66
CA GLY A 116 -2.72 -4.23 8.31
C GLY A 116 -2.88 -2.96 7.51
N ASP A 117 -1.94 -2.03 7.69
CA ASP A 117 -1.93 -0.74 7.02
C ASP A 117 -1.37 -0.85 5.58
N VAL A 118 -1.75 0.11 4.72
CA VAL A 118 -1.17 0.29 3.38
C VAL A 118 -0.49 1.66 3.32
N GLY A 119 0.82 1.68 3.13
CA GLY A 119 1.62 2.89 3.24
C GLY A 119 2.61 3.13 2.11
N THR A 120 2.76 4.38 1.69
CA THR A 120 3.86 4.81 0.81
C THR A 120 4.36 6.20 1.20
N VAL A 121 5.64 6.46 0.97
CA VAL A 121 6.15 7.84 1.12
C VAL A 121 6.01 8.59 -0.19
N ASN A 122 6.51 8.02 -1.28
CA ASN A 122 6.48 8.62 -2.61
C ASN A 122 5.93 7.62 -3.63
N GLY A 123 4.65 7.73 -3.94
CA GLY A 123 4.00 6.86 -4.91
C GLY A 123 2.49 6.85 -4.74
N GLY A 124 1.79 6.34 -5.72
CA GLY A 124 0.34 6.20 -5.67
C GLY A 124 -0.09 4.97 -4.88
N ILE A 125 -1.32 5.00 -4.37
CA ILE A 125 -2.01 3.83 -3.82
C ILE A 125 -3.31 3.66 -4.57
N GLY A 126 -3.50 2.49 -5.19
CA GLY A 126 -4.72 2.11 -5.90
C GLY A 126 -5.30 0.81 -5.34
N LEU A 127 -6.54 0.85 -4.90
CA LEU A 127 -7.29 -0.31 -4.42
C LEU A 127 -8.52 -0.51 -5.30
N VAL A 128 -8.83 -1.75 -5.61
CA VAL A 128 -10.05 -2.13 -6.33
C VAL A 128 -10.71 -3.26 -5.58
N ASP A 129 -11.95 -3.09 -5.14
CA ASP A 129 -12.74 -4.12 -4.43
C ASP A 129 -11.89 -4.86 -3.37
N THR A 130 -11.24 -4.08 -2.50
CA THR A 130 -10.22 -4.55 -1.56
C THR A 130 -10.62 -4.21 -0.13
N ASP A 131 -10.49 -5.20 0.78
CA ASP A 131 -10.64 -5.02 2.21
C ASP A 131 -9.30 -4.71 2.87
N VAL A 132 -9.21 -3.60 3.62
CA VAL A 132 -8.06 -3.21 4.43
C VAL A 132 -8.47 -3.08 5.87
N ASP A 133 -7.90 -3.89 6.76
CA ASP A 133 -8.22 -3.86 8.20
C ASP A 133 -7.58 -2.65 8.89
N GLY A 134 -6.44 -2.21 8.40
CA GLY A 134 -5.74 -1.01 8.86
C GLY A 134 -6.18 0.26 8.13
N GLY A 135 -5.31 1.26 8.15
CA GLY A 135 -5.49 2.54 7.47
C GLY A 135 -4.62 2.66 6.20
N ILE A 136 -4.82 3.78 5.51
CA ILE A 136 -3.99 4.17 4.36
C ILE A 136 -3.18 5.40 4.74
N SER A 137 -1.90 5.42 4.43
CA SER A 137 -1.04 6.58 4.65
C SER A 137 -0.13 6.88 3.45
N THR A 138 0.02 8.17 3.14
CA THR A 138 0.99 8.63 2.15
C THR A 138 1.54 10.01 2.52
N VAL A 139 2.75 10.31 2.04
CA VAL A 139 3.31 11.67 2.09
C VAL A 139 3.18 12.34 0.73
N SER A 140 3.45 11.61 -0.36
CA SER A 140 3.43 12.18 -1.72
C SER A 140 2.99 11.12 -2.73
N GLY A 141 1.82 11.32 -3.31
CA GLY A 141 1.22 10.46 -4.32
C GLY A 141 -0.30 10.51 -4.30
N ASP A 142 -0.89 10.11 -5.38
CA ASP A 142 -2.35 10.06 -5.50
C ASP A 142 -2.87 8.80 -4.80
N VAL A 143 -4.06 8.87 -4.19
CA VAL A 143 -4.68 7.71 -3.56
C VAL A 143 -6.06 7.50 -4.17
N THR A 144 -6.31 6.28 -4.62
CA THR A 144 -7.61 5.85 -5.09
C THR A 144 -8.10 4.65 -4.27
N VAL A 145 -9.07 4.91 -3.41
CA VAL A 145 -9.88 3.86 -2.79
C VAL A 145 -10.99 3.55 -3.79
N GLY A 146 -10.76 2.55 -4.63
CA GLY A 146 -11.59 2.24 -5.79
C GLY A 146 -12.96 1.63 -5.44
N VAL A 147 -13.68 1.26 -6.48
CA VAL A 147 -15.03 0.71 -6.34
C VAL A 147 -15.07 -0.45 -5.36
N GLY A 148 -16.05 -0.45 -4.46
CA GLY A 148 -16.31 -1.55 -3.54
C GLY A 148 -15.28 -1.74 -2.42
N SER A 149 -14.19 -0.98 -2.42
CA SER A 149 -13.12 -1.13 -1.41
C SER A 149 -13.58 -0.67 -0.03
N HIS A 150 -13.13 -1.40 1.00
CA HIS A 150 -13.48 -1.13 2.39
C HIS A 150 -12.21 -0.97 3.24
N VAL A 151 -12.01 0.19 3.81
CA VAL A 151 -10.88 0.54 4.70
C VAL A 151 -11.44 0.77 6.10
N ARG A 152 -11.12 -0.10 7.05
CA ARG A 152 -11.60 0.00 8.44
C ARG A 152 -10.89 1.11 9.21
N GLY A 153 -9.61 1.31 8.94
CA GLY A 153 -8.88 2.46 9.47
C GLY A 153 -9.22 3.76 8.74
N GLY A 154 -8.39 4.77 8.94
CA GLY A 154 -8.53 6.07 8.28
C GLY A 154 -7.67 6.19 7.03
N LEU A 155 -7.74 7.36 6.39
CA LEU A 155 -6.83 7.75 5.34
C LEU A 155 -6.06 9.00 5.78
N LYS A 156 -4.75 8.94 5.75
CA LYS A 156 -3.89 10.06 6.16
C LYS A 156 -2.94 10.47 5.05
N VAL A 157 -2.98 11.75 4.70
CA VAL A 157 -1.95 12.39 3.86
C VAL A 157 -1.09 13.26 4.76
N GLU A 158 0.15 12.84 4.94
CA GLU A 158 1.08 13.48 5.87
C GLU A 158 1.83 14.64 5.22
N LYS A 159 2.24 15.57 6.04
CA LYS A 159 3.15 16.65 5.64
C LYS A 159 4.58 16.13 5.57
N PRO A 160 5.35 16.42 4.51
CA PRO A 160 6.77 16.10 4.46
C PRO A 160 7.51 16.68 5.65
N ASN A 161 8.38 15.91 6.28
CA ASN A 161 9.26 16.42 7.34
C ASN A 161 10.23 17.46 6.76
N SER A 162 10.10 18.71 7.18
CA SER A 162 10.64 19.90 6.55
C SER A 162 12.11 20.21 6.84
N ASN A 163 12.94 19.24 7.24
CA ASN A 163 14.36 19.56 7.49
C ASN A 163 15.26 19.57 6.24
N TRP A 164 14.75 19.19 5.07
CA TRP A 164 15.49 19.25 3.82
C TRP A 164 14.55 19.45 2.62
N SER A 165 14.02 20.62 2.44
CA SER A 165 13.26 20.92 1.22
C SER A 165 13.88 22.07 0.44
N ILE A 166 14.75 21.72 -0.51
CA ILE A 166 15.03 22.60 -1.64
C ILE A 166 13.86 22.39 -2.61
N HIS A 167 12.83 23.21 -2.49
CA HIS A 167 11.69 23.15 -3.39
C HIS A 167 11.97 23.99 -4.64
N PHE A 168 12.25 23.32 -5.75
CA PHE A 168 12.18 23.93 -7.08
C PHE A 168 10.78 23.64 -7.66
N GLY A 169 9.88 24.62 -7.61
CA GLY A 169 8.55 24.57 -8.24
C GLY A 169 7.38 24.52 -7.25
N LYS A 170 6.18 24.73 -7.78
CA LYS A 170 4.93 24.57 -6.99
C LYS A 170 4.73 23.08 -6.68
N PRO A 171 4.47 22.70 -5.41
CA PRO A 171 4.16 21.32 -5.08
C PRO A 171 2.93 20.85 -5.85
N ARG A 172 3.00 19.67 -6.46
CA ARG A 172 1.83 19.05 -7.10
C ARG A 172 0.76 18.80 -6.05
N ILE A 173 -0.47 19.27 -6.30
CA ILE A 173 -1.62 18.96 -5.47
C ILE A 173 -1.99 17.49 -5.71
N GLN A 174 -2.04 16.73 -4.64
CA GLN A 174 -2.37 15.30 -4.69
C GLN A 174 -3.85 15.10 -4.95
N ARG A 175 -4.15 14.08 -5.73
CA ARG A 175 -5.50 13.67 -6.05
C ARG A 175 -5.91 12.47 -5.21
N ILE A 176 -6.95 12.64 -4.40
CA ILE A 176 -7.49 11.59 -3.54
C ILE A 176 -8.90 11.26 -4.03
N VAL A 177 -9.15 10.00 -4.34
CA VAL A 177 -10.45 9.55 -4.86
C VAL A 177 -11.01 8.47 -3.95
N ILE A 178 -12.23 8.70 -3.47
CA ILE A 178 -13.05 7.67 -2.82
C ILE A 178 -14.16 7.30 -3.80
N GLY A 179 -14.03 6.12 -4.39
CA GLY A 179 -14.82 5.65 -5.53
C GLY A 179 -16.23 5.17 -5.17
N PRO A 180 -16.97 4.67 -6.18
CA PRO A 180 -18.32 4.16 -5.97
C PRO A 180 -18.39 3.04 -4.95
N ASN A 181 -19.33 3.11 -4.00
CA ASN A 181 -19.56 2.14 -2.94
C ASN A 181 -18.34 1.88 -2.03
N ALA A 182 -17.30 2.69 -2.15
CA ALA A 182 -16.15 2.59 -1.25
C ALA A 182 -16.51 3.08 0.16
N VAL A 183 -15.91 2.43 1.16
CA VAL A 183 -16.13 2.76 2.57
C VAL A 183 -14.78 3.01 3.23
N VAL A 184 -14.64 4.15 3.92
CA VAL A 184 -13.51 4.45 4.80
C VAL A 184 -14.10 4.76 6.17
N GLU A 185 -14.02 3.83 7.12
CA GLU A 185 -14.71 3.97 8.43
C GLU A 185 -14.02 5.01 9.31
N GLY A 186 -12.69 5.00 9.31
CA GLY A 186 -11.89 5.94 10.10
C GLY A 186 -11.83 7.35 9.52
N PRO A 187 -11.16 8.28 10.21
CA PRO A 187 -11.04 9.67 9.77
C PRO A 187 -10.16 9.82 8.53
N LEU A 188 -10.52 10.77 7.68
CA LEU A 188 -9.69 11.25 6.57
C LEU A 188 -8.97 12.52 7.03
N VAL A 189 -7.65 12.48 7.14
CA VAL A 189 -6.83 13.56 7.68
C VAL A 189 -5.81 14.02 6.65
N PHE A 190 -5.91 15.28 6.23
CA PHE A 190 -5.02 15.87 5.25
C PHE A 190 -4.19 16.97 5.89
N GLU A 191 -2.89 16.72 6.10
CA GLU A 191 -1.95 17.68 6.67
C GLU A 191 -1.36 18.64 5.63
N ARG A 192 -1.81 18.52 4.38
CA ARG A 192 -1.45 19.36 3.24
C ARG A 192 -2.62 19.49 2.26
N GLU A 193 -2.53 20.44 1.34
CA GLU A 193 -3.54 20.66 0.32
C GLU A 193 -3.66 19.45 -0.62
N VAL A 194 -4.90 18.99 -0.81
CA VAL A 194 -5.26 17.89 -1.72
C VAL A 194 -6.56 18.22 -2.46
N LYS A 195 -6.76 17.61 -3.61
CA LYS A 195 -8.07 17.54 -4.28
C LYS A 195 -8.76 16.25 -3.88
N LEU A 196 -9.76 16.35 -3.03
CA LEU A 196 -10.52 15.20 -2.52
C LEU A 196 -11.81 15.02 -3.30
N TYR A 197 -11.90 13.94 -4.06
CA TYR A 197 -13.11 13.52 -4.77
C TYR A 197 -13.79 12.38 -4.02
N VAL A 198 -15.07 12.52 -3.71
CA VAL A 198 -15.84 11.51 -2.99
C VAL A 198 -17.10 11.18 -3.77
N HIS A 199 -17.24 9.94 -4.20
CA HIS A 199 -18.44 9.50 -4.92
C HIS A 199 -19.70 9.61 -4.07
N ALA A 200 -20.84 9.90 -4.69
CA ALA A 200 -22.12 10.08 -3.99
C ALA A 200 -22.56 8.87 -3.16
N SER A 201 -22.23 7.65 -3.61
CA SER A 201 -22.50 6.40 -2.87
C SER A 201 -21.41 6.00 -1.87
N ALA A 202 -20.28 6.70 -1.82
CA ALA A 202 -19.20 6.39 -0.88
C ALA A 202 -19.55 6.84 0.55
N ARG A 203 -19.04 6.12 1.52
CA ARG A 203 -19.16 6.46 2.95
C ARG A 203 -17.77 6.72 3.54
N THR A 204 -17.65 7.81 4.26
CA THR A 204 -16.38 8.20 4.90
C THR A 204 -16.61 8.62 6.34
N GLY A 205 -15.61 8.42 7.17
CA GLY A 205 -15.55 9.07 8.47
C GLY A 205 -15.37 10.59 8.36
N THR A 206 -15.00 11.22 9.46
CA THR A 206 -14.79 12.67 9.52
C THR A 206 -13.65 13.11 8.62
N ILE A 207 -13.87 14.16 7.83
CA ILE A 207 -12.86 14.75 6.94
C ILE A 207 -12.25 15.99 7.60
N THR A 208 -10.94 16.05 7.66
CA THR A 208 -10.17 17.17 8.22
C THR A 208 -9.07 17.59 7.24
N GLY A 209 -8.91 18.90 7.02
CA GLY A 209 -7.84 19.46 6.17
C GLY A 209 -8.15 19.51 4.69
N ALA A 210 -9.32 19.05 4.24
CA ALA A 210 -9.77 19.15 2.86
C ALA A 210 -11.29 19.31 2.77
N THR A 211 -11.75 19.85 1.62
CA THR A 211 -13.18 19.88 1.26
C THR A 211 -13.46 18.84 0.19
N ALA A 212 -14.46 17.99 0.43
CA ALA A 212 -14.83 16.95 -0.52
C ALA A 212 -15.57 17.53 -1.73
N ILE A 213 -15.11 17.23 -2.92
CA ILE A 213 -15.80 17.46 -4.20
C ILE A 213 -16.61 16.21 -4.49
N ARG A 214 -17.94 16.33 -4.47
CA ARG A 214 -18.83 15.20 -4.74
C ARG A 214 -18.95 14.95 -6.24
N PHE A 215 -19.02 13.69 -6.63
CA PHE A 215 -19.28 13.25 -7.99
C PHE A 215 -20.18 12.01 -8.00
N ASP A 216 -20.85 11.74 -9.13
CA ASP A 216 -21.81 10.63 -9.30
C ASP A 216 -21.53 9.77 -10.55
N GLY A 217 -20.53 10.13 -11.34
CA GLY A 217 -20.09 9.35 -12.49
C GLY A 217 -19.23 8.15 -12.11
N ALA A 218 -19.03 7.23 -13.05
CA ALA A 218 -18.17 6.07 -12.86
C ALA A 218 -16.70 6.42 -12.52
N HIS A 219 -16.27 7.61 -12.93
CA HIS A 219 -14.92 8.12 -12.70
C HIS A 219 -14.99 9.53 -12.11
N ALA A 220 -14.07 9.83 -11.20
CA ALA A 220 -13.92 11.19 -10.71
C ALA A 220 -13.52 12.15 -11.85
N PRO A 221 -13.97 13.42 -11.83
CA PRO A 221 -13.62 14.42 -12.84
C PRO A 221 -12.11 14.49 -13.07
N GLN A 222 -11.69 14.66 -14.31
CA GLN A 222 -10.30 14.95 -14.64
C GLN A 222 -10.01 16.42 -14.35
N ASP A 223 -8.79 16.70 -13.88
CA ASP A 223 -8.32 18.06 -13.56
C ASP A 223 -7.86 18.82 -14.80
#